data_632f92280102df65a6a6d55e93ba77a9
#
_entry.id   632f92280102df65a6a6d55e93ba77a9
#
_cell.length_a   1.000
_cell.length_b   1.000
_cell.length_c   1.000
_cell.angle_alpha   90.00
_cell.angle_beta   90.00
_cell.angle_gamma   90.00
#
_symmetry.space_group_name_H-M   'P 1'
#
loop_
_entity.id
_entity.type
_entity.pdbx_description
1 polymer ?
#
loop_
_entity_poly.entity_id
_entity_poly.type
_entity_poly.pdbx_seq_one_letter_code
_entity_poly.pdbx_strand_id
1 'polypeptide(L)'
;MLHRDPDTWMDAKIEGQIPWSPRGPKANDIQALWYESLQVGVTLAQLLGDVTSADHWQRMAQKVKQSFTEKFWDSSKLRQADRLDHTDHPDWTIRPNQLMTITIPQQQPLFTEEYAAAILTQATENLLFPWGICSLNQHHPEFHPYHDNRSEYHKDAAYHNGTIWGWNAGFTVSALTRFNQTELAYQLTKQLTHQVLHQGHRGTMSENLDAYQISTEKLVESGTYSQAWSVSEFARNAQQDYLGYRPQMLQQTLTLAPRFPNEWNEVSARVPFGSSHHLDIIWHRQGIDQHIEIIPSQSFPELKLHLNLLVTDNQHWHIETNLGGKLSIRYSKQQYDSHPKMQATLVTIPSWIPYPLTFCRPDWTLTHSALQEQNFLLNKRRLENLSTAHD
;
A
#
# COMPACT_ATOMS: atom_id res chain seq x y z
N MET A 1 14.90 -13.42 -5.83
CA MET A 1 14.09 -14.46 -6.51
C MET A 1 14.01 -14.13 -7.99
N LEU A 2 14.05 -15.14 -8.90
CA LEU A 2 13.85 -14.96 -10.34
C LEU A 2 12.44 -15.40 -10.72
N HIS A 3 11.83 -14.70 -11.69
CA HIS A 3 10.50 -15.00 -12.23
C HIS A 3 10.43 -14.61 -13.70
N ARG A 4 9.40 -15.04 -14.42
CA ARG A 4 9.15 -14.63 -15.81
C ARG A 4 8.42 -13.28 -15.85
N ASP A 5 8.46 -12.57 -16.98
CA ASP A 5 7.75 -11.31 -17.17
C ASP A 5 6.27 -11.35 -16.75
N PRO A 6 5.48 -12.39 -17.14
CA PRO A 6 4.06 -12.43 -16.80
C PRO A 6 3.75 -12.99 -15.40
N ASP A 7 4.75 -13.27 -14.57
CA ASP A 7 4.55 -13.79 -13.21
C ASP A 7 4.27 -12.66 -12.19
N THR A 8 3.82 -11.50 -12.66
CA THR A 8 3.34 -10.38 -11.84
C THR A 8 1.89 -10.09 -12.20
N TRP A 9 1.23 -9.19 -11.45
CA TRP A 9 -0.12 -8.74 -11.79
C TRP A 9 -0.19 -7.94 -13.11
N MET A 10 0.95 -7.50 -13.64
CA MET A 10 1.08 -6.82 -14.93
C MET A 10 1.35 -7.84 -16.04
N ASP A 11 0.38 -8.64 -16.38
CA ASP A 11 0.51 -9.84 -17.20
C ASP A 11 -0.13 -9.76 -18.60
N ALA A 12 -0.77 -8.63 -18.95
CA ALA A 12 -1.35 -8.44 -20.28
C ALA A 12 -0.32 -8.53 -21.38
N LYS A 13 -0.65 -9.24 -22.47
CA LYS A 13 0.28 -9.57 -23.56
C LYS A 13 -0.24 -9.16 -24.93
N ILE A 14 0.67 -8.75 -25.80
CA ILE A 14 0.44 -8.58 -27.22
C ILE A 14 0.28 -9.98 -27.83
N GLU A 15 -0.85 -10.25 -28.46
CA GLU A 15 -1.19 -11.54 -29.10
C GLU A 15 -0.88 -12.78 -28.23
N GLY A 16 -0.98 -12.61 -26.90
CA GLY A 16 -0.72 -13.69 -25.95
C GLY A 16 0.77 -14.02 -25.72
N GLN A 17 1.70 -13.29 -26.30
CA GLN A 17 3.13 -13.62 -26.29
C GLN A 17 3.98 -12.60 -25.52
N ILE A 18 4.06 -11.37 -25.95
CA ILE A 18 4.95 -10.34 -25.39
C ILE A 18 4.18 -9.47 -24.36
N PRO A 19 4.65 -9.35 -23.12
CA PRO A 19 4.02 -8.47 -22.14
C PRO A 19 4.02 -7.01 -22.58
N TRP A 20 2.88 -6.31 -22.40
CA TRP A 20 2.83 -4.86 -22.57
C TRP A 20 3.68 -4.13 -21.53
N SER A 21 3.81 -4.70 -20.33
CA SER A 21 4.57 -4.15 -19.21
C SER A 21 5.53 -5.21 -18.67
N PRO A 22 6.65 -5.52 -19.37
CA PRO A 22 7.58 -6.56 -18.94
C PRO A 22 8.25 -6.17 -17.62
N ARG A 23 8.16 -7.02 -16.59
CA ARG A 23 8.71 -6.77 -15.28
C ARG A 23 9.66 -7.86 -14.76
N GLY A 24 9.86 -8.90 -15.53
CA GLY A 24 10.85 -9.91 -15.24
C GLY A 24 12.29 -9.41 -15.45
N PRO A 25 13.30 -10.12 -14.96
CA PRO A 25 13.15 -11.32 -14.10
C PRO A 25 13.11 -11.01 -12.59
N LYS A 26 13.15 -9.74 -12.17
CA LYS A 26 13.28 -9.35 -10.76
C LYS A 26 12.44 -8.09 -10.50
N ALA A 27 11.13 -8.23 -10.37
CA ALA A 27 10.22 -7.15 -10.01
C ALA A 27 10.29 -6.84 -8.50
N ASN A 28 10.18 -5.58 -8.12
CA ASN A 28 10.33 -5.12 -6.74
C ASN A 28 9.25 -5.68 -5.79
N ASP A 29 8.00 -5.73 -6.22
CA ASP A 29 6.87 -6.31 -5.48
C ASP A 29 7.05 -7.82 -5.24
N ILE A 30 7.51 -8.58 -6.24
CA ILE A 30 7.80 -10.00 -6.09
C ILE A 30 8.95 -10.22 -5.09
N GLN A 31 9.96 -9.35 -5.08
CA GLN A 31 11.03 -9.43 -4.09
C GLN A 31 10.53 -9.13 -2.66
N ALA A 32 9.61 -8.16 -2.51
CA ALA A 32 9.00 -7.84 -1.22
C ALA A 32 8.13 -9.00 -0.69
N LEU A 33 7.33 -9.63 -1.54
CA LEU A 33 6.55 -10.82 -1.21
C LEU A 33 7.45 -11.99 -0.80
N TRP A 34 8.52 -12.23 -1.54
CA TRP A 34 9.51 -13.25 -1.19
C TRP A 34 10.19 -12.99 0.15
N TYR A 35 10.59 -11.75 0.41
CA TYR A 35 11.18 -11.35 1.67
C TYR A 35 10.24 -11.63 2.85
N GLU A 36 8.99 -11.18 2.76
CA GLU A 36 8.01 -11.40 3.83
C GLU A 36 7.69 -12.89 4.00
N SER A 37 7.62 -13.67 2.92
CA SER A 37 7.43 -15.12 2.99
C SER A 37 8.55 -15.80 3.78
N LEU A 38 9.80 -15.35 3.64
CA LEU A 38 10.93 -15.85 4.43
C LEU A 38 10.79 -15.47 5.90
N GLN A 39 10.36 -14.25 6.22
CA GLN A 39 10.15 -13.80 7.61
C GLN A 39 9.03 -14.59 8.30
N VAL A 40 7.92 -14.82 7.61
CA VAL A 40 6.84 -15.68 8.10
C VAL A 40 7.33 -17.11 8.29
N GLY A 41 8.11 -17.63 7.35
CA GLY A 41 8.74 -18.96 7.46
C GLY A 41 9.62 -19.08 8.70
N VAL A 42 10.45 -18.07 8.99
CA VAL A 42 11.27 -18.03 10.22
C VAL A 42 10.39 -18.14 11.47
N THR A 43 9.34 -17.33 11.55
CA THR A 43 8.39 -17.33 12.68
C THR A 43 7.77 -18.72 12.87
N LEU A 44 7.28 -19.35 11.81
CA LEU A 44 6.64 -20.66 11.86
C LEU A 44 7.64 -21.76 12.26
N ALA A 45 8.85 -21.75 11.71
CA ALA A 45 9.90 -22.70 12.06
C ALA A 45 10.30 -22.59 13.54
N GLN A 46 10.44 -21.37 14.06
CA GLN A 46 10.71 -21.13 15.47
C GLN A 46 9.62 -21.68 16.40
N LEU A 47 8.33 -21.46 16.04
CA LEU A 47 7.20 -22.00 16.79
C LEU A 47 7.14 -23.53 16.78
N LEU A 48 7.61 -24.17 15.70
CA LEU A 48 7.70 -25.62 15.58
C LEU A 48 8.99 -26.22 16.18
N GLY A 49 9.92 -25.40 16.64
CA GLY A 49 11.22 -25.83 17.15
C GLY A 49 12.20 -26.27 16.06
N ASP A 50 11.92 -25.98 14.78
CA ASP A 50 12.82 -26.27 13.65
C ASP A 50 13.86 -25.17 13.49
N VAL A 51 14.90 -25.23 14.35
CA VAL A 51 15.99 -24.26 14.37
C VAL A 51 16.75 -24.23 13.04
N THR A 52 16.89 -25.34 12.36
CA THR A 52 17.64 -25.46 11.10
C THR A 52 16.98 -24.64 9.98
N SER A 53 15.68 -24.83 9.80
CA SER A 53 14.91 -24.05 8.80
C SER A 53 14.82 -22.59 9.18
N ALA A 54 14.63 -22.26 10.46
CA ALA A 54 14.60 -20.88 10.95
C ALA A 54 15.90 -20.15 10.63
N ASP A 55 17.05 -20.72 10.96
CA ASP A 55 18.36 -20.14 10.66
C ASP A 55 18.63 -20.01 9.17
N HIS A 56 18.24 -21.02 8.39
CA HIS A 56 18.40 -20.98 6.94
C HIS A 56 17.60 -19.85 6.31
N TRP A 57 16.30 -19.73 6.61
CA TRP A 57 15.46 -18.69 6.06
C TRP A 57 15.81 -17.30 6.59
N GLN A 58 16.27 -17.18 7.84
CA GLN A 58 16.76 -15.91 8.38
C GLN A 58 17.97 -15.39 7.60
N ARG A 59 18.95 -16.27 7.29
CA ARG A 59 20.11 -15.88 6.46
C ARG A 59 19.67 -15.50 5.04
N MET A 60 18.69 -16.21 4.46
CA MET A 60 18.15 -15.85 3.15
C MET A 60 17.46 -14.48 3.18
N ALA A 61 16.64 -14.19 4.19
CA ALA A 61 15.96 -12.91 4.35
C ALA A 61 16.97 -11.76 4.50
N GLN A 62 18.02 -11.93 5.31
CA GLN A 62 19.10 -10.95 5.45
C GLN A 62 19.78 -10.66 4.10
N LYS A 63 20.09 -11.71 3.34
CA LYS A 63 20.69 -11.56 2.00
C LYS A 63 19.74 -10.85 1.02
N VAL A 64 18.44 -11.13 1.07
CA VAL A 64 17.44 -10.43 0.25
C VAL A 64 17.42 -8.95 0.63
N LYS A 65 17.31 -8.62 1.91
CA LYS A 65 17.29 -7.23 2.39
C LYS A 65 18.54 -6.45 1.95
N GLN A 66 19.72 -7.02 2.14
CA GLN A 66 20.98 -6.39 1.75
C GLN A 66 21.01 -6.16 0.22
N SER A 67 20.81 -7.22 -0.57
CA SER A 67 20.90 -7.12 -2.04
C SER A 67 19.79 -6.25 -2.63
N PHE A 68 18.62 -6.17 -1.99
CA PHE A 68 17.53 -5.30 -2.40
C PHE A 68 17.92 -3.84 -2.24
N THR A 69 18.44 -3.45 -1.07
CA THR A 69 18.89 -2.09 -0.82
C THR A 69 20.06 -1.69 -1.73
N GLU A 70 21.00 -2.61 -1.97
CA GLU A 70 22.16 -2.33 -2.83
C GLU A 70 21.80 -2.15 -4.30
N LYS A 71 20.80 -2.89 -4.82
CA LYS A 71 20.53 -2.98 -6.27
C LYS A 71 19.28 -2.23 -6.71
N PHE A 72 18.28 -2.10 -5.85
CA PHE A 72 17.00 -1.45 -6.17
C PHE A 72 16.94 0.01 -5.70
N TRP A 73 17.94 0.51 -4.98
CA TRP A 73 17.91 1.85 -4.43
C TRP A 73 19.01 2.74 -4.99
N ASP A 74 18.62 3.95 -5.44
CA ASP A 74 19.54 5.02 -5.84
C ASP A 74 19.51 6.13 -4.78
N SER A 75 20.51 6.13 -3.89
CA SER A 75 20.61 7.10 -2.80
C SER A 75 20.85 8.54 -3.30
N SER A 76 21.42 8.71 -4.49
CA SER A 76 21.69 10.03 -5.05
C SER A 76 20.42 10.75 -5.53
N LYS A 77 19.38 9.98 -5.89
CA LYS A 77 18.10 10.48 -6.40
C LYS A 77 16.92 10.09 -5.51
N LEU A 78 17.19 9.41 -4.39
CA LEU A 78 16.20 8.92 -3.44
C LEU A 78 15.04 8.18 -4.14
N ARG A 79 15.36 7.24 -5.04
CA ARG A 79 14.39 6.51 -5.84
C ARG A 79 14.61 5.01 -5.83
N GLN A 80 13.52 4.27 -6.04
CA GLN A 80 13.52 2.83 -6.13
C GLN A 80 13.33 2.36 -7.58
N ALA A 81 14.07 1.33 -7.99
CA ALA A 81 13.83 0.63 -9.25
C ALA A 81 12.54 -0.20 -9.19
N ASP A 82 11.76 -0.21 -10.28
CA ASP A 82 10.60 -1.08 -10.44
C ASP A 82 11.02 -2.54 -10.61
N ARG A 83 12.11 -2.77 -11.35
CA ARG A 83 12.68 -4.09 -11.61
C ARG A 83 14.18 -4.03 -11.88
N LEU A 84 14.83 -5.18 -11.91
CA LEU A 84 16.15 -5.36 -12.49
C LEU A 84 16.06 -6.36 -13.65
N ASP A 85 16.82 -6.11 -14.71
CA ASP A 85 16.95 -7.04 -15.84
C ASP A 85 17.85 -8.25 -15.51
N HIS A 86 18.17 -9.08 -16.51
CA HIS A 86 19.02 -10.26 -16.36
C HIS A 86 20.46 -9.93 -15.93
N THR A 87 20.95 -8.73 -16.23
CA THR A 87 22.28 -8.23 -15.90
C THR A 87 22.32 -7.38 -14.64
N ASP A 88 21.20 -7.34 -13.86
CA ASP A 88 20.98 -6.49 -12.70
C ASP A 88 20.94 -4.98 -13.04
N HIS A 89 20.66 -4.62 -14.29
CA HIS A 89 20.47 -3.22 -14.65
C HIS A 89 19.08 -2.74 -14.18
N PRO A 90 19.00 -1.61 -13.40
CA PRO A 90 17.75 -1.14 -12.83
C PRO A 90 16.89 -0.37 -13.84
N ASP A 91 15.60 -0.65 -13.81
CA ASP A 91 14.55 0.12 -14.46
C ASP A 91 13.93 1.09 -13.43
N TRP A 92 14.12 2.38 -13.65
CA TRP A 92 13.70 3.44 -12.73
C TRP A 92 12.28 3.96 -13.00
N THR A 93 11.47 3.20 -13.68
CA THR A 93 10.06 3.54 -13.93
C THR A 93 9.28 3.67 -12.64
N ILE A 94 8.51 4.75 -12.48
CA ILE A 94 7.67 4.96 -11.29
C ILE A 94 6.33 4.27 -11.52
N ARG A 95 6.03 3.28 -10.67
CA ARG A 95 4.81 2.46 -10.65
C ARG A 95 4.29 2.29 -9.22
N PRO A 96 3.00 1.98 -9.01
CA PRO A 96 2.45 1.78 -7.67
C PRO A 96 3.08 0.60 -6.90
N ASN A 97 3.72 -0.33 -7.61
CA ASN A 97 4.37 -1.51 -7.05
C ASN A 97 5.41 -1.17 -5.97
N GLN A 98 6.06 -0.02 -6.07
CA GLN A 98 7.01 0.45 -5.06
C GLN A 98 6.37 0.62 -3.67
N LEU A 99 5.07 0.90 -3.58
CA LEU A 99 4.37 0.98 -2.28
C LEU A 99 4.28 -0.39 -1.61
N MET A 100 4.25 -1.49 -2.37
CA MET A 100 4.23 -2.84 -1.82
C MET A 100 5.53 -3.16 -1.06
N THR A 101 6.66 -2.59 -1.46
CA THR A 101 7.96 -2.81 -0.79
C THR A 101 8.04 -2.18 0.59
N ILE A 102 7.17 -1.21 0.90
CA ILE A 102 7.10 -0.53 2.19
C ILE A 102 5.85 -0.90 3.00
N THR A 103 4.90 -1.61 2.43
CA THR A 103 3.65 -2.00 3.10
C THR A 103 3.50 -3.50 3.33
N ILE A 104 4.09 -4.35 2.49
CA ILE A 104 4.07 -5.81 2.64
C ILE A 104 4.99 -6.28 3.78
N PRO A 105 6.26 -5.84 3.90
CA PRO A 105 7.12 -6.27 4.99
C PRO A 105 6.60 -5.77 6.34
N GLN A 106 5.99 -6.67 7.12
CA GLN A 106 5.34 -6.35 8.40
C GLN A 106 6.25 -6.58 9.60
N GLN A 107 7.09 -7.60 9.57
CA GLN A 107 7.95 -7.96 10.71
C GLN A 107 9.24 -7.16 10.74
N GLN A 108 9.89 -7.02 9.60
CA GLN A 108 11.11 -6.23 9.46
C GLN A 108 11.08 -5.46 8.13
N PRO A 109 11.18 -4.14 8.15
CA PRO A 109 11.13 -3.35 6.94
C PRO A 109 12.33 -3.64 6.02
N LEU A 110 12.10 -3.61 4.70
CA LEU A 110 13.17 -3.69 3.69
C LEU A 110 14.01 -2.42 3.68
N PHE A 111 13.39 -1.27 3.84
CA PHE A 111 14.01 0.05 3.78
C PHE A 111 13.99 0.75 5.14
N THR A 112 14.86 1.75 5.30
CA THR A 112 14.77 2.72 6.40
C THR A 112 13.51 3.57 6.27
N GLU A 113 13.07 4.23 7.34
CA GLU A 113 11.92 5.12 7.30
C GLU A 113 12.13 6.30 6.35
N GLU A 114 13.36 6.81 6.23
CA GLU A 114 13.72 7.86 5.28
C GLU A 114 13.48 7.41 3.82
N TYR A 115 13.95 6.21 3.46
CA TYR A 115 13.77 5.68 2.11
C TYR A 115 12.31 5.35 1.83
N ALA A 116 11.61 4.79 2.81
CA ALA A 116 10.18 4.50 2.70
C ALA A 116 9.34 5.78 2.52
N ALA A 117 9.69 6.87 3.20
CA ALA A 117 9.07 8.19 3.02
C ALA A 117 9.33 8.75 1.62
N ALA A 118 10.56 8.63 1.10
CA ALA A 118 10.88 9.06 -0.26
C ALA A 118 10.10 8.25 -1.32
N ILE A 119 9.96 6.93 -1.12
CA ILE A 119 9.15 6.06 -1.99
C ILE A 119 7.68 6.51 -1.99
N LEU A 120 7.10 6.74 -0.81
CA LEU A 120 5.72 7.24 -0.71
C LEU A 120 5.55 8.59 -1.40
N THR A 121 6.47 9.52 -1.16
CA THR A 121 6.43 10.86 -1.77
C THR A 121 6.45 10.76 -3.29
N GLN A 122 7.39 10.00 -3.86
CA GLN A 122 7.46 9.82 -5.31
C GLN A 122 6.22 9.16 -5.89
N ALA A 123 5.69 8.11 -5.25
CA ALA A 123 4.47 7.45 -5.71
C ALA A 123 3.28 8.42 -5.69
N THR A 124 3.12 9.18 -4.61
CA THR A 124 2.02 10.12 -4.45
C THR A 124 2.08 11.25 -5.48
N GLU A 125 3.23 11.90 -5.61
CA GLU A 125 3.41 13.05 -6.50
C GLU A 125 3.35 12.70 -8.00
N ASN A 126 3.57 11.44 -8.37
CA ASN A 126 3.61 11.05 -9.78
C ASN A 126 2.44 10.17 -10.22
N LEU A 127 1.73 9.52 -9.29
CA LEU A 127 0.75 8.49 -9.64
C LEU A 127 -0.63 8.70 -9.03
N LEU A 128 -0.74 9.42 -7.88
CA LEU A 128 -1.97 9.45 -7.11
C LEU A 128 -2.90 10.56 -7.57
N PHE A 129 -3.97 10.20 -8.28
CA PHE A 129 -5.08 11.10 -8.61
C PHE A 129 -6.21 11.01 -7.57
N PRO A 130 -7.17 11.95 -7.53
CA PRO A 130 -8.27 11.91 -6.57
C PRO A 130 -9.10 10.61 -6.61
N TRP A 131 -9.18 9.93 -7.74
CA TRP A 131 -9.97 8.72 -7.96
C TRP A 131 -9.17 7.41 -7.85
N GLY A 132 -7.86 7.47 -7.62
CA GLY A 132 -7.01 6.30 -7.44
C GLY A 132 -5.57 6.52 -7.90
N ILE A 133 -4.77 5.46 -7.85
CA ILE A 133 -3.35 5.49 -8.21
C ILE A 133 -3.13 4.85 -9.58
N CYS A 134 -2.45 5.57 -10.49
CA CYS A 134 -2.12 5.10 -11.83
C CYS A 134 -1.09 3.97 -11.81
N SER A 135 -1.20 3.08 -12.77
CA SER A 135 -0.25 1.97 -12.97
C SER A 135 1.09 2.40 -13.57
N LEU A 136 1.19 3.64 -14.07
CA LEU A 136 2.42 4.22 -14.65
C LEU A 136 2.40 5.74 -14.48
N ASN A 137 3.59 6.33 -14.28
CA ASN A 137 3.76 7.80 -14.25
C ASN A 137 3.31 8.41 -15.59
N GLN A 138 2.49 9.48 -15.50
CA GLN A 138 1.94 10.18 -16.67
C GLN A 138 2.99 10.79 -17.60
N HIS A 139 4.21 11.04 -17.14
CA HIS A 139 5.31 11.55 -17.97
C HIS A 139 6.15 10.45 -18.63
N HIS A 140 5.79 9.18 -18.41
CA HIS A 140 6.49 8.07 -19.07
C HIS A 140 6.06 7.93 -20.53
N PRO A 141 6.98 7.65 -21.48
CA PRO A 141 6.64 7.52 -22.91
C PRO A 141 5.57 6.48 -23.23
N GLU A 142 5.46 5.44 -22.41
CA GLU A 142 4.44 4.38 -22.59
C GLU A 142 3.14 4.64 -21.80
N PHE A 143 2.94 5.84 -21.26
CA PHE A 143 1.71 6.15 -20.54
C PHE A 143 0.52 6.29 -21.50
N HIS A 144 -0.54 5.54 -21.21
CA HIS A 144 -1.82 5.56 -21.93
C HIS A 144 -2.96 5.79 -20.93
N PRO A 145 -3.58 6.98 -20.93
CA PRO A 145 -4.57 7.32 -19.90
C PRO A 145 -5.94 6.64 -20.06
N TYR A 146 -6.25 6.06 -21.23
CA TYR A 146 -7.58 5.55 -21.53
C TYR A 146 -7.54 4.07 -21.94
N HIS A 147 -8.38 3.25 -21.31
CA HIS A 147 -8.48 1.82 -21.62
C HIS A 147 -9.52 1.56 -22.73
N ASP A 148 -9.30 2.13 -23.89
CA ASP A 148 -10.10 1.90 -25.08
C ASP A 148 -9.21 1.72 -26.33
N ASN A 149 -9.76 1.15 -27.40
CA ASN A 149 -9.05 1.03 -28.66
C ASN A 149 -9.04 2.38 -29.39
N ARG A 150 -7.84 2.88 -29.62
CA ARG A 150 -7.58 4.15 -30.31
C ARG A 150 -6.78 3.93 -31.58
N SER A 151 -6.76 4.95 -32.44
CA SER A 151 -5.91 4.92 -33.64
C SER A 151 -4.43 4.76 -33.30
N GLU A 152 -4.01 5.27 -32.13
CA GLU A 152 -2.62 5.34 -31.68
C GLU A 152 -2.17 4.09 -30.91
N TYR A 153 -3.12 3.36 -30.28
CA TYR A 153 -2.76 2.17 -29.50
C TYR A 153 -3.96 1.22 -29.25
N HIS A 154 -3.63 -0.04 -29.00
CA HIS A 154 -4.58 -1.04 -28.52
C HIS A 154 -4.90 -0.81 -27.04
N LYS A 155 -6.16 -1.02 -26.61
CA LYS A 155 -6.58 -0.83 -25.21
C LYS A 155 -5.66 -1.52 -24.19
N ASP A 156 -5.14 -2.71 -24.49
CA ASP A 156 -4.29 -3.46 -23.57
C ASP A 156 -2.92 -2.81 -23.36
N ALA A 157 -2.50 -1.86 -24.22
CA ALA A 157 -1.33 -1.05 -23.95
C ALA A 157 -1.53 -0.15 -22.70
N ALA A 158 -2.75 0.32 -22.47
CA ALA A 158 -3.11 1.11 -21.31
C ALA A 158 -3.31 0.27 -20.03
N TYR A 159 -3.62 -1.02 -20.17
CA TYR A 159 -4.11 -1.87 -19.10
C TYR A 159 -3.19 -1.91 -17.85
N HIS A 160 -1.87 -1.87 -18.05
CA HIS A 160 -0.88 -1.75 -17.00
C HIS A 160 0.06 -0.54 -17.18
N ASN A 161 -0.23 0.36 -18.13
CA ASN A 161 0.59 1.54 -18.40
C ASN A 161 -0.25 2.82 -18.41
N GLY A 162 -1.03 3.03 -17.36
CA GLY A 162 -1.81 4.25 -17.18
C GLY A 162 -3.06 4.02 -16.36
N THR A 163 -3.88 3.03 -16.71
CA THR A 163 -5.13 2.75 -15.99
C THR A 163 -4.94 2.64 -14.48
N ILE A 164 -6.00 2.96 -13.77
CA ILE A 164 -6.10 2.87 -12.32
C ILE A 164 -6.76 1.54 -11.95
N TRP A 165 -6.11 0.79 -11.09
CA TRP A 165 -6.61 -0.46 -10.53
C TRP A 165 -7.04 -0.24 -9.08
N GLY A 166 -8.30 -0.51 -8.76
CA GLY A 166 -8.86 -0.17 -7.45
C GLY A 166 -8.11 -0.77 -6.26
N TRP A 167 -7.59 -1.98 -6.39
CA TRP A 167 -6.86 -2.65 -5.30
C TRP A 167 -5.53 -1.96 -4.92
N ASN A 168 -4.85 -1.29 -5.84
CA ASN A 168 -3.63 -0.53 -5.53
C ASN A 168 -3.88 0.62 -4.54
N ALA A 169 -5.10 1.13 -4.47
CA ALA A 169 -5.47 2.15 -3.49
C ALA A 169 -5.34 1.64 -2.05
N GLY A 170 -5.53 0.33 -1.80
CA GLY A 170 -5.34 -0.26 -0.47
C GLY A 170 -3.93 -0.09 0.04
N PHE A 171 -2.91 -0.40 -0.75
CA PHE A 171 -1.50 -0.17 -0.41
C PHE A 171 -1.17 1.32 -0.27
N THR A 172 -1.82 2.16 -1.07
CA THR A 172 -1.66 3.62 -0.98
C THR A 172 -2.16 4.15 0.35
N VAL A 173 -3.37 3.76 0.79
CA VAL A 173 -3.92 4.13 2.11
C VAL A 173 -3.02 3.62 3.22
N SER A 174 -2.53 2.38 3.14
CA SER A 174 -1.60 1.81 4.14
C SER A 174 -0.30 2.63 4.25
N ALA A 175 0.28 3.03 3.12
CA ALA A 175 1.50 3.82 3.11
C ALA A 175 1.26 5.25 3.64
N LEU A 176 0.18 5.91 3.21
CA LEU A 176 -0.19 7.25 3.67
C LEU A 176 -0.43 7.29 5.19
N THR A 177 -1.21 6.36 5.73
CA THR A 177 -1.51 6.29 7.18
C THR A 177 -0.26 5.99 8.01
N ARG A 178 0.65 5.15 7.51
CA ARG A 178 1.94 4.88 8.15
C ARG A 178 2.76 6.15 8.37
N PHE A 179 2.74 7.06 7.42
CA PHE A 179 3.47 8.34 7.48
C PHE A 179 2.59 9.52 7.94
N ASN A 180 1.48 9.24 8.62
CA ASN A 180 0.56 10.22 9.19
C ASN A 180 -0.04 11.21 8.15
N GLN A 181 -0.09 10.80 6.88
CA GLN A 181 -0.80 11.53 5.81
C GLN A 181 -2.29 11.11 5.77
N THR A 182 -2.90 11.04 6.96
CA THR A 182 -4.24 10.46 7.18
C THR A 182 -5.32 11.21 6.42
N GLU A 183 -5.22 12.53 6.31
CA GLU A 183 -6.22 13.35 5.62
C GLU A 183 -6.26 13.06 4.11
N LEU A 184 -5.09 12.90 3.48
CA LEU A 184 -5.02 12.51 2.07
C LEU A 184 -5.54 11.09 1.86
N ALA A 185 -5.17 10.16 2.74
CA ALA A 185 -5.68 8.79 2.74
C ALA A 185 -7.21 8.77 2.84
N TYR A 186 -7.78 9.60 3.70
CA TYR A 186 -9.23 9.68 3.89
C TYR A 186 -9.97 10.32 2.71
N GLN A 187 -9.38 11.34 2.08
CA GLN A 187 -9.93 11.89 0.83
C GLN A 187 -10.00 10.82 -0.27
N LEU A 188 -8.95 10.01 -0.43
CA LEU A 188 -8.97 8.86 -1.34
C LEU A 188 -10.05 7.85 -0.93
N THR A 189 -10.14 7.50 0.36
CA THR A 189 -11.14 6.56 0.87
C THR A 189 -12.57 7.03 0.63
N LYS A 190 -12.86 8.34 0.78
CA LYS A 190 -14.17 8.92 0.44
C LYS A 190 -14.51 8.73 -1.03
N GLN A 191 -13.54 8.91 -1.92
CA GLN A 191 -13.73 8.69 -3.35
C GLN A 191 -13.95 7.21 -3.68
N LEU A 192 -13.21 6.29 -3.06
CA LEU A 192 -13.43 4.85 -3.20
C LEU A 192 -14.81 4.43 -2.67
N THR A 193 -15.24 5.02 -1.55
CA THR A 193 -16.59 4.82 -1.00
C THR A 193 -17.65 5.27 -2.00
N HIS A 194 -17.45 6.42 -2.66
CA HIS A 194 -18.35 6.90 -3.71
C HIS A 194 -18.43 5.91 -4.89
N GLN A 195 -17.30 5.35 -5.32
CA GLN A 195 -17.27 4.31 -6.36
C GLN A 195 -18.08 3.09 -5.94
N VAL A 196 -17.87 2.57 -4.73
CA VAL A 196 -18.59 1.39 -4.22
C VAL A 196 -20.10 1.61 -4.10
N LEU A 197 -20.53 2.81 -3.68
CA LEU A 197 -21.95 3.07 -3.36
C LEU A 197 -22.74 3.65 -4.53
N HIS A 198 -22.10 4.36 -5.45
CA HIS A 198 -22.82 5.21 -6.42
C HIS A 198 -22.43 4.98 -7.87
N GLN A 199 -21.36 4.23 -8.15
CA GLN A 199 -20.90 3.99 -9.52
C GLN A 199 -20.98 2.52 -9.91
N GLY A 200 -21.02 2.22 -11.20
CA GLY A 200 -21.03 0.89 -11.75
C GLY A 200 -22.03 -0.06 -11.08
N HIS A 201 -21.56 -1.22 -10.68
CA HIS A 201 -22.30 -2.16 -9.84
C HIS A 201 -22.18 -1.79 -8.37
N ARG A 202 -23.28 -1.37 -7.74
CA ARG A 202 -23.29 -0.97 -6.33
C ARG A 202 -22.80 -2.10 -5.41
N GLY A 203 -21.96 -1.75 -4.45
CA GLY A 203 -21.36 -2.68 -3.51
C GLY A 203 -20.07 -3.34 -4.03
N THR A 204 -19.57 -2.89 -5.19
CA THR A 204 -18.31 -3.36 -5.77
C THR A 204 -17.55 -2.22 -6.44
N MET A 205 -16.41 -2.53 -7.02
CA MET A 205 -15.57 -1.62 -7.80
C MET A 205 -15.27 -2.29 -9.15
N SER A 206 -15.21 -1.50 -10.21
CA SER A 206 -14.73 -1.98 -11.52
C SER A 206 -13.27 -2.42 -11.44
N GLU A 207 -12.84 -3.18 -12.43
CA GLU A 207 -11.45 -3.61 -12.55
C GLU A 207 -10.51 -2.43 -12.73
N ASN A 208 -10.84 -1.55 -13.69
CA ASN A 208 -10.05 -0.39 -14.05
C ASN A 208 -10.90 0.89 -14.10
N LEU A 209 -10.19 2.00 -13.94
CA LEU A 209 -10.64 3.32 -14.35
C LEU A 209 -9.65 3.88 -15.36
N ASP A 210 -10.11 4.72 -16.25
CA ASP A 210 -9.22 5.57 -17.02
C ASP A 210 -8.39 6.46 -16.09
N ALA A 211 -7.12 6.70 -16.44
CA ALA A 211 -6.26 7.54 -15.61
C ALA A 211 -6.73 9.00 -15.60
N TYR A 212 -7.19 9.49 -16.73
CA TYR A 212 -7.69 10.85 -16.86
C TYR A 212 -9.21 10.88 -16.84
N GLN A 213 -9.75 11.62 -15.89
CA GLN A 213 -11.19 11.77 -15.64
C GLN A 213 -11.58 13.25 -15.74
N ILE A 214 -12.74 13.53 -16.29
CA ILE A 214 -13.28 14.89 -16.39
C ILE A 214 -14.02 15.27 -15.10
N SER A 215 -14.59 14.28 -14.41
CA SER A 215 -15.41 14.47 -13.22
C SER A 215 -15.05 13.43 -12.16
N THR A 216 -15.10 13.80 -10.90
CA THR A 216 -14.99 12.89 -9.76
C THR A 216 -16.30 12.19 -9.41
N GLU A 217 -17.42 12.68 -9.93
CA GLU A 217 -18.76 12.13 -9.66
C GLU A 217 -19.13 10.99 -10.60
N LYS A 218 -18.63 11.04 -11.84
CA LYS A 218 -18.87 10.02 -12.86
C LYS A 218 -17.57 9.65 -13.54
N LEU A 219 -16.96 8.56 -13.07
CA LEU A 219 -15.71 8.05 -13.60
C LEU A 219 -15.97 7.14 -14.81
N VAL A 220 -15.02 7.11 -15.73
CA VAL A 220 -15.00 6.16 -16.84
C VAL A 220 -14.40 4.86 -16.34
N GLU A 221 -15.23 3.83 -16.27
CA GLU A 221 -14.90 2.47 -15.84
C GLU A 221 -14.60 1.59 -17.03
N SER A 222 -13.72 0.59 -16.83
CA SER A 222 -13.37 -0.39 -17.85
C SER A 222 -12.99 -1.74 -17.24
N GLY A 223 -12.74 -2.74 -18.09
CA GLY A 223 -12.46 -4.10 -17.66
C GLY A 223 -13.72 -4.80 -17.15
N THR A 224 -13.59 -5.67 -16.15
CA THR A 224 -14.73 -6.30 -15.50
C THR A 224 -15.44 -5.32 -14.58
N TYR A 225 -16.76 -5.43 -14.48
CA TYR A 225 -17.58 -4.52 -13.68
C TYR A 225 -17.47 -4.75 -12.16
N SER A 226 -16.84 -5.85 -11.73
CA SER A 226 -16.73 -6.24 -10.32
C SER A 226 -15.41 -6.97 -10.07
N GLN A 227 -14.60 -6.40 -9.19
CA GLN A 227 -13.30 -6.97 -8.79
C GLN A 227 -13.23 -7.17 -7.28
N ALA A 228 -13.22 -8.44 -6.85
CA ALA A 228 -13.21 -8.79 -5.42
C ALA A 228 -11.98 -8.25 -4.69
N TRP A 229 -10.79 -8.30 -5.30
CA TRP A 229 -9.57 -7.81 -4.66
C TRP A 229 -9.58 -6.30 -4.39
N SER A 230 -10.25 -5.50 -5.24
CA SER A 230 -10.38 -4.06 -5.02
C SER A 230 -11.24 -3.77 -3.77
N VAL A 231 -12.36 -4.48 -3.62
CA VAL A 231 -13.25 -4.34 -2.47
C VAL A 231 -12.61 -4.89 -1.20
N SER A 232 -11.87 -6.00 -1.28
CA SER A 232 -11.18 -6.57 -0.11
C SER A 232 -10.09 -5.64 0.42
N GLU A 233 -9.31 -5.02 -0.45
CA GLU A 233 -8.30 -4.03 -0.05
C GLU A 233 -8.93 -2.77 0.55
N PHE A 234 -10.04 -2.27 -0.03
CA PHE A 234 -10.81 -1.17 0.54
C PHE A 234 -11.32 -1.51 1.95
N ALA A 235 -11.91 -2.70 2.15
CA ALA A 235 -12.42 -3.14 3.44
C ALA A 235 -11.29 -3.34 4.48
N ARG A 236 -10.14 -3.87 4.06
CA ARG A 236 -8.96 -4.06 4.91
C ARG A 236 -8.48 -2.75 5.54
N ASN A 237 -8.50 -1.65 4.80
CA ASN A 237 -8.02 -0.36 5.29
C ASN A 237 -8.75 0.13 6.56
N ALA A 238 -10.04 -0.17 6.70
CA ALA A 238 -10.81 0.23 7.88
C ALA A 238 -10.21 -0.33 9.17
N GLN A 239 -9.86 -1.62 9.19
CA GLN A 239 -9.30 -2.28 10.36
C GLN A 239 -7.78 -2.10 10.51
N GLN A 240 -7.02 -2.32 9.43
CA GLN A 240 -5.57 -2.37 9.52
C GLN A 240 -4.91 -1.00 9.52
N ASP A 241 -5.52 -0.01 8.86
CA ASP A 241 -4.89 1.28 8.64
C ASP A 241 -5.52 2.40 9.45
N TYR A 242 -6.86 2.57 9.42
CA TYR A 242 -7.52 3.59 10.25
C TYR A 242 -7.64 3.19 11.71
N LEU A 243 -8.13 1.98 12.01
CA LEU A 243 -8.15 1.47 13.37
C LEU A 243 -6.76 1.07 13.87
N GLY A 244 -5.85 0.74 12.95
CA GLY A 244 -4.48 0.32 13.28
C GLY A 244 -4.42 -1.03 13.97
N TYR A 245 -5.43 -1.89 13.76
CA TYR A 245 -5.56 -3.19 14.40
C TYR A 245 -4.73 -4.26 13.71
N ARG A 246 -3.70 -4.76 14.39
CA ARG A 246 -2.75 -5.75 13.87
C ARG A 246 -2.50 -6.86 14.88
N PRO A 247 -3.33 -7.93 14.88
CA PRO A 247 -3.13 -9.08 15.76
C PRO A 247 -2.04 -10.02 15.21
N GLN A 248 -1.13 -10.41 16.07
CA GLN A 248 -0.08 -11.42 15.80
C GLN A 248 -0.26 -12.56 16.83
N MET A 249 -1.34 -13.31 16.70
CA MET A 249 -1.79 -14.28 17.69
C MET A 249 -0.78 -15.40 17.95
N LEU A 250 -0.03 -15.84 16.95
CA LEU A 250 1.04 -16.83 17.11
C LEU A 250 2.18 -16.35 18.02
N GLN A 251 2.38 -15.05 18.10
CA GLN A 251 3.38 -14.39 18.95
C GLN A 251 2.77 -13.84 20.25
N GLN A 252 1.46 -14.05 20.45
CA GLN A 252 0.69 -13.48 21.59
C GLN A 252 0.85 -11.97 21.72
N THR A 253 0.84 -11.26 20.58
CA THR A 253 0.94 -9.80 20.52
C THR A 253 -0.21 -9.20 19.74
N LEU A 254 -0.59 -8.00 20.11
CA LEU A 254 -1.55 -7.15 19.42
C LEU A 254 -1.00 -5.73 19.36
N THR A 255 -0.95 -5.15 18.19
CA THR A 255 -0.69 -3.72 18.01
C THR A 255 -1.98 -3.00 17.69
N LEU A 256 -2.22 -1.87 18.35
CA LEU A 256 -3.29 -0.93 18.05
C LEU A 256 -2.69 0.47 17.87
N ALA A 257 -2.74 0.98 16.66
CA ALA A 257 -2.13 2.25 16.29
C ALA A 257 -3.12 3.10 15.44
N PRO A 258 -4.19 3.65 16.06
CA PRO A 258 -5.23 4.36 15.35
C PRO A 258 -4.71 5.57 14.57
N ARG A 259 -5.28 5.79 13.38
CA ARG A 259 -5.01 6.92 12.48
C ARG A 259 -6.35 7.47 11.99
N PHE A 260 -7.11 8.08 12.92
CA PHE A 260 -8.45 8.59 12.62
C PHE A 260 -8.37 9.98 11.96
N PRO A 261 -9.11 10.21 10.86
CA PRO A 261 -9.19 11.50 10.21
C PRO A 261 -9.73 12.59 11.14
N ASN A 262 -9.40 13.85 10.87
CA ASN A 262 -9.87 14.97 11.69
C ASN A 262 -11.39 15.15 11.66
N GLU A 263 -12.06 14.68 10.63
CA GLU A 263 -13.52 14.70 10.47
C GLU A 263 -14.23 13.74 11.45
N TRP A 264 -13.53 12.70 11.96
CA TRP A 264 -14.13 11.73 12.87
C TRP A 264 -14.01 12.21 14.33
N ASN A 265 -15.11 12.17 15.07
CA ASN A 265 -15.16 12.50 16.49
C ASN A 265 -15.47 11.28 17.36
N GLU A 266 -15.98 10.20 16.77
CA GLU A 266 -16.25 8.94 17.45
C GLU A 266 -16.00 7.75 16.52
N VAL A 267 -15.54 6.64 17.11
CA VAL A 267 -15.38 5.35 16.44
C VAL A 267 -15.85 4.26 17.40
N SER A 268 -16.67 3.35 16.92
CA SER A 268 -17.03 2.11 17.60
C SER A 268 -16.75 0.95 16.66
N ALA A 269 -15.89 0.04 17.07
CA ALA A 269 -15.50 -1.11 16.28
C ALA A 269 -15.52 -2.38 17.12
N ARG A 270 -16.11 -3.45 16.56
CA ARG A 270 -15.95 -4.81 17.07
C ARG A 270 -15.10 -5.61 16.10
N VAL A 271 -13.94 -6.04 16.56
CA VAL A 271 -12.98 -6.79 15.72
C VAL A 271 -12.85 -8.23 16.23
N PRO A 272 -12.75 -9.22 15.34
CA PRO A 272 -12.53 -10.61 15.73
C PRO A 272 -11.15 -10.76 16.37
N PHE A 273 -11.07 -11.64 17.37
CA PHE A 273 -9.87 -11.91 18.13
C PHE A 273 -9.76 -13.39 18.47
N GLY A 274 -8.72 -14.04 18.00
CA GLY A 274 -8.60 -15.51 18.14
C GLY A 274 -9.74 -16.26 17.46
N SER A 275 -10.08 -17.45 17.94
CA SER A 275 -11.04 -18.36 17.29
C SER A 275 -12.52 -18.02 17.56
N SER A 276 -12.84 -17.38 18.69
CA SER A 276 -14.24 -17.15 19.10
C SER A 276 -14.42 -15.90 19.95
N HIS A 277 -13.43 -15.03 20.02
CA HIS A 277 -13.44 -13.83 20.84
C HIS A 277 -13.47 -12.57 20.00
N HIS A 278 -13.73 -11.43 20.65
CA HIS A 278 -13.70 -10.12 20.01
C HIS A 278 -13.15 -9.07 20.97
N LEU A 279 -12.74 -7.96 20.40
CA LEU A 279 -12.44 -6.72 21.10
C LEU A 279 -13.43 -5.67 20.65
N ASP A 280 -14.05 -4.98 21.60
CA ASP A 280 -14.76 -3.74 21.34
C ASP A 280 -13.80 -2.58 21.59
N ILE A 281 -13.67 -1.70 20.60
CA ILE A 281 -12.81 -0.53 20.63
C ILE A 281 -13.72 0.68 20.44
N ILE A 282 -13.75 1.57 21.44
CA ILE A 282 -14.57 2.77 21.42
C ILE A 282 -13.64 3.96 21.58
N TRP A 283 -13.72 4.89 20.66
CA TRP A 283 -12.91 6.09 20.71
C TRP A 283 -13.74 7.34 20.49
N HIS A 284 -13.40 8.40 21.24
CA HIS A 284 -14.03 9.71 21.17
C HIS A 284 -12.97 10.81 21.15
N ARG A 285 -13.25 11.89 20.41
CA ARG A 285 -12.47 13.12 20.39
C ARG A 285 -13.34 14.32 20.77
N GLN A 286 -12.84 15.14 21.69
CA GLN A 286 -13.44 16.41 22.04
C GLN A 286 -12.35 17.49 22.04
N GLY A 287 -12.29 18.27 20.97
CA GLY A 287 -11.19 19.22 20.76
C GLY A 287 -9.85 18.48 20.64
N ILE A 288 -8.92 18.80 21.54
CA ILE A 288 -7.59 18.17 21.59
C ILE A 288 -7.56 16.90 22.45
N ASP A 289 -8.57 16.67 23.27
CA ASP A 289 -8.65 15.54 24.17
C ASP A 289 -9.27 14.32 23.47
N GLN A 290 -8.66 13.19 23.70
CA GLN A 290 -9.08 11.91 23.14
C GLN A 290 -9.27 10.89 24.24
N HIS A 291 -10.23 9.99 24.05
CA HIS A 291 -10.53 8.90 24.97
C HIS A 291 -10.70 7.60 24.17
N ILE A 292 -9.99 6.55 24.55
CA ILE A 292 -10.14 5.22 23.96
C ILE A 292 -10.45 4.19 25.05
N GLU A 293 -11.41 3.34 24.77
CA GLU A 293 -11.72 2.14 25.56
C GLU A 293 -11.44 0.90 24.71
N ILE A 294 -10.79 -0.09 25.33
CA ILE A 294 -10.51 -1.40 24.72
C ILE A 294 -11.11 -2.44 25.65
N ILE A 295 -12.10 -3.17 25.15
CA ILE A 295 -12.92 -4.08 25.95
C ILE A 295 -12.82 -5.48 25.34
N PRO A 296 -11.99 -6.36 25.89
CA PRO A 296 -11.93 -7.74 25.43
C PRO A 296 -13.17 -8.53 25.91
N SER A 297 -13.66 -9.45 25.08
CA SER A 297 -14.77 -10.34 25.43
C SER A 297 -14.47 -11.26 26.61
N GLN A 298 -13.19 -11.47 26.90
CA GLN A 298 -12.67 -12.14 28.11
C GLN A 298 -11.27 -11.64 28.44
N SER A 299 -10.71 -12.04 29.58
CA SER A 299 -9.32 -11.72 29.96
C SER A 299 -8.30 -12.50 29.15
N PHE A 300 -7.25 -11.81 28.68
CA PHE A 300 -6.09 -12.39 27.98
C PHE A 300 -4.78 -11.91 28.62
N PRO A 301 -4.46 -12.35 29.85
CA PRO A 301 -3.35 -11.80 30.62
C PRO A 301 -1.96 -12.05 30.00
N GLU A 302 -1.83 -13.04 29.13
CA GLU A 302 -0.58 -13.35 28.43
C GLU A 302 -0.42 -12.58 27.11
N LEU A 303 -1.48 -11.92 26.62
CA LEU A 303 -1.44 -11.15 25.40
C LEU A 303 -0.79 -9.80 25.64
N LYS A 304 0.32 -9.53 24.97
CA LYS A 304 0.97 -8.22 24.98
C LYS A 304 0.27 -7.27 24.03
N LEU A 305 -0.16 -6.14 24.54
CA LEU A 305 -0.79 -5.06 23.79
C LEU A 305 0.18 -3.88 23.64
N HIS A 306 0.46 -3.50 22.40
CA HIS A 306 1.23 -2.32 22.04
C HIS A 306 0.29 -1.26 21.49
N LEU A 307 0.17 -0.12 22.20
CA LEU A 307 -0.65 1.01 21.77
C LEU A 307 0.24 2.16 21.30
N ASN A 308 -0.08 2.73 20.15
CA ASN A 308 0.56 3.93 19.62
C ASN A 308 -0.51 4.99 19.30
N LEU A 309 -0.87 5.76 20.35
CA LEU A 309 -1.98 6.72 20.33
C LEU A 309 -1.50 8.08 19.85
N LEU A 310 -1.82 8.43 18.61
CA LEU A 310 -1.37 9.66 17.96
C LEU A 310 -1.99 10.90 18.63
N VAL A 311 -1.16 11.90 18.91
CA VAL A 311 -1.58 13.20 19.47
C VAL A 311 -1.28 14.37 18.56
N THR A 312 -0.24 14.24 17.72
CA THR A 312 0.08 15.14 16.60
C THR A 312 0.68 14.31 15.47
N ASP A 313 0.90 14.89 14.31
CA ASP A 313 1.48 14.17 13.15
C ASP A 313 2.84 13.53 13.42
N ASN A 314 3.55 13.99 14.45
CA ASN A 314 4.87 13.48 14.80
C ASN A 314 5.01 13.04 16.27
N GLN A 315 3.94 12.97 17.04
CA GLN A 315 3.97 12.53 18.45
C GLN A 315 2.86 11.54 18.75
N HIS A 316 3.18 10.49 19.48
CA HIS A 316 2.21 9.54 20.00
C HIS A 316 2.58 9.07 21.43
N TRP A 317 1.57 8.69 22.19
CA TRP A 317 1.78 7.93 23.41
C TRP A 317 2.03 6.47 23.05
N HIS A 318 3.16 5.95 23.49
CA HIS A 318 3.51 4.53 23.40
C HIS A 318 3.23 3.87 24.74
N ILE A 319 2.42 2.81 24.72
CA ILE A 319 2.04 2.04 25.92
C ILE A 319 2.25 0.55 25.61
N GLU A 320 2.90 -0.15 26.51
CA GLU A 320 2.99 -1.62 26.52
C GLU A 320 2.29 -2.15 27.76
N THR A 321 1.38 -3.09 27.59
CA THR A 321 0.63 -3.69 28.68
C THR A 321 0.14 -5.07 28.27
N ASN A 322 -0.45 -5.80 29.23
CA ASN A 322 -1.15 -7.05 28.94
C ASN A 322 -2.66 -6.80 28.90
N LEU A 323 -3.39 -7.52 28.05
CA LEU A 323 -4.82 -7.37 27.87
C LEU A 323 -5.59 -8.21 28.91
N GLY A 324 -5.42 -7.89 30.20
CA GLY A 324 -6.08 -8.59 31.31
C GLY A 324 -7.55 -8.24 31.53
N GLY A 325 -8.07 -7.18 30.89
CA GLY A 325 -9.44 -6.71 31.04
C GLY A 325 -9.67 -5.40 30.32
N LYS A 326 -10.77 -4.72 30.63
CA LYS A 326 -11.10 -3.41 30.05
C LYS A 326 -10.00 -2.40 30.34
N LEU A 327 -9.57 -1.68 29.31
CA LEU A 327 -8.67 -0.53 29.39
C LEU A 327 -9.43 0.73 29.02
N SER A 328 -9.18 1.82 29.74
CA SER A 328 -9.72 3.15 29.45
C SER A 328 -8.60 4.16 29.53
N ILE A 329 -8.36 4.91 28.45
CA ILE A 329 -7.23 5.83 28.32
C ILE A 329 -7.73 7.17 27.82
N ARG A 330 -7.45 8.23 28.59
CA ARG A 330 -7.64 9.62 28.17
C ARG A 330 -6.30 10.23 27.86
N TYR A 331 -6.18 10.89 26.73
CA TYR A 331 -4.90 11.40 26.28
C TYR A 331 -5.03 12.63 25.40
N SER A 332 -4.03 13.49 25.49
CA SER A 332 -3.76 14.61 24.59
C SER A 332 -2.26 14.83 24.55
N LYS A 333 -1.79 15.85 23.85
CA LYS A 333 -0.35 16.20 23.84
C LYS A 333 0.20 16.50 25.25
N GLN A 334 -0.63 17.04 26.13
CA GLN A 334 -0.22 17.52 27.44
C GLN A 334 -0.58 16.57 28.59
N GLN A 335 -1.50 15.65 28.37
CA GLN A 335 -2.06 14.84 29.42
C GLN A 335 -2.22 13.39 29.01
N TYR A 336 -1.91 12.50 29.93
CA TYR A 336 -2.18 11.07 29.83
C TYR A 336 -2.73 10.56 31.16
N ASP A 337 -3.85 9.84 31.11
CA ASP A 337 -4.45 9.14 32.24
C ASP A 337 -5.05 7.81 31.78
N SER A 338 -4.93 6.77 32.60
CA SER A 338 -5.43 5.44 32.27
C SER A 338 -6.01 4.70 33.45
N HIS A 339 -6.99 3.83 33.16
CA HIS A 339 -7.52 2.87 34.09
C HIS A 339 -7.61 1.48 33.48
N PRO A 340 -6.92 0.44 34.05
CA PRO A 340 -5.97 0.55 35.17
C PRO A 340 -4.79 1.48 34.85
N LYS A 341 -4.09 1.91 35.89
CA LYS A 341 -2.90 2.76 35.72
C LYS A 341 -1.81 2.02 34.95
N MET A 342 -1.33 2.61 33.85
CA MET A 342 -0.29 2.08 32.99
C MET A 342 0.77 3.14 32.75
N GLN A 343 2.01 2.69 32.56
CA GLN A 343 3.07 3.59 32.14
C GLN A 343 2.95 3.90 30.66
N ALA A 344 3.20 5.13 30.29
CA ALA A 344 3.21 5.59 28.92
C ALA A 344 4.41 6.51 28.66
N THR A 345 4.93 6.45 27.47
CA THR A 345 6.02 7.32 27.00
C THR A 345 5.53 8.16 25.83
N LEU A 346 5.66 9.48 25.93
CA LEU A 346 5.42 10.35 24.79
C LEU A 346 6.62 10.26 23.83
N VAL A 347 6.39 9.67 22.66
CA VAL A 347 7.43 9.45 21.64
C VAL A 347 7.27 10.50 20.55
N THR A 348 8.38 11.16 20.20
CA THR A 348 8.46 12.02 19.01
C THR A 348 9.15 11.26 17.89
N ILE A 349 8.48 11.12 16.77
CA ILE A 349 9.03 10.50 15.56
C ILE A 349 9.52 11.58 14.60
N PRO A 350 10.62 11.36 13.88
CA PRO A 350 11.08 12.28 12.84
C PRO A 350 9.97 12.51 11.79
N SER A 351 9.79 13.75 11.37
CA SER A 351 8.94 14.06 10.24
C SER A 351 9.71 13.81 8.94
N TRP A 352 9.63 12.59 8.42
CA TRP A 352 10.27 12.22 7.16
C TRP A 352 9.65 12.88 5.95
N ILE A 353 8.38 13.27 6.06
CA ILE A 353 7.64 14.02 5.04
C ILE A 353 7.27 15.36 5.67
N PRO A 354 8.03 16.44 5.38
CA PRO A 354 7.89 17.72 6.11
C PRO A 354 6.70 18.56 5.66
N TYR A 355 5.95 18.15 4.66
CA TYR A 355 4.78 18.84 4.12
C TYR A 355 3.64 17.87 3.83
N PRO A 356 2.38 18.31 3.84
CA PRO A 356 1.25 17.50 3.42
C PRO A 356 1.38 17.11 1.95
N LEU A 357 1.26 15.81 1.67
CA LEU A 357 1.17 15.31 0.30
C LEU A 357 -0.20 15.67 -0.30
N THR A 358 -0.25 15.79 -1.62
CA THR A 358 -1.46 16.13 -2.36
C THR A 358 -1.63 15.24 -3.58
N PHE A 359 -2.86 15.21 -4.12
CA PHE A 359 -3.14 14.51 -5.37
C PHE A 359 -2.40 15.15 -6.55
N CYS A 360 -1.97 14.29 -7.49
CA CYS A 360 -1.57 14.71 -8.82
C CYS A 360 -2.74 15.31 -9.59
N ARG A 361 -2.39 16.05 -10.64
CA ARG A 361 -3.36 16.53 -11.63
C ARG A 361 -3.04 15.92 -12.98
N PRO A 362 -4.06 15.56 -13.78
CA PRO A 362 -3.85 15.20 -15.17
C PRO A 362 -3.11 16.31 -15.91
N ASP A 363 -2.05 15.96 -16.60
CA ASP A 363 -1.38 16.88 -17.52
C ASP A 363 -1.99 16.75 -18.91
N TRP A 364 -3.04 17.50 -19.16
CA TRP A 364 -3.77 17.48 -20.43
C TRP A 364 -2.90 17.90 -21.63
N THR A 365 -1.74 18.49 -21.42
CA THR A 365 -0.84 18.89 -22.50
C THR A 365 -0.06 17.69 -23.06
N LEU A 366 0.14 16.64 -22.24
CA LEU A 366 0.88 15.44 -22.63
C LEU A 366 0.08 14.53 -23.55
N THR A 367 -1.26 14.66 -23.60
CA THR A 367 -2.13 13.77 -24.38
C THR A 367 -2.29 14.14 -25.84
N HIS A 368 -1.78 15.30 -26.30
CA HIS A 368 -2.23 15.87 -27.56
C HIS A 368 -1.21 15.88 -28.73
N SER A 369 0.07 15.52 -28.59
CA SER A 369 0.94 15.37 -29.73
C SER A 369 2.19 14.51 -29.51
N ALA A 370 3.02 14.80 -28.52
CA ALA A 370 4.34 14.18 -28.37
C ALA A 370 4.27 12.75 -27.81
N LEU A 371 3.41 12.51 -26.80
CA LEU A 371 3.23 11.16 -26.22
C LEU A 371 2.51 10.21 -27.19
N GLN A 372 1.51 10.69 -27.92
CA GLN A 372 0.80 9.87 -28.91
C GLN A 372 1.73 9.40 -30.02
N GLU A 373 2.59 10.25 -30.53
CA GLU A 373 3.56 9.89 -31.57
C GLU A 373 4.63 8.90 -31.03
N GLN A 374 5.16 9.14 -29.84
CA GLN A 374 6.12 8.24 -29.21
C GLN A 374 5.49 6.87 -28.91
N ASN A 375 4.26 6.85 -28.42
CA ASN A 375 3.54 5.62 -28.10
C ASN A 375 3.20 4.82 -29.36
N PHE A 376 2.81 5.49 -30.44
CA PHE A 376 2.59 4.85 -31.74
C PHE A 376 3.87 4.17 -32.24
N LEU A 377 5.01 4.85 -32.16
CA LEU A 377 6.30 4.31 -32.61
C LEU A 377 6.75 3.13 -31.74
N LEU A 378 6.56 3.19 -30.42
CA LEU A 378 6.90 2.10 -29.52
C LEU A 378 6.02 0.86 -29.74
N ASN A 379 4.72 1.04 -29.92
CA ASN A 379 3.80 -0.05 -30.21
C ASN A 379 4.05 -0.66 -31.59
N LYS A 380 4.37 0.17 -32.58
CA LYS A 380 4.79 -0.30 -33.91
C LYS A 380 6.06 -1.16 -33.84
N ARG A 381 7.09 -0.72 -33.10
CA ARG A 381 8.32 -1.50 -32.89
C ARG A 381 8.05 -2.83 -32.19
N ARG A 382 7.13 -2.87 -31.21
CA ARG A 382 6.75 -4.12 -30.55
C ARG A 382 6.06 -5.10 -31.50
N LEU A 383 5.16 -4.63 -32.34
CA LEU A 383 4.49 -5.44 -33.35
C LEU A 383 5.48 -5.93 -34.43
N GLU A 384 6.43 -5.09 -34.85
CA GLU A 384 7.48 -5.47 -35.79
C GLU A 384 8.42 -6.54 -35.20
N ASN A 385 8.76 -6.44 -33.90
CA ASN A 385 9.56 -7.47 -33.21
C ASN A 385 8.81 -8.80 -33.06
N LEU A 386 7.50 -8.82 -33.04
CA LEU A 386 6.70 -10.05 -33.08
C LEU A 386 6.78 -10.74 -34.45
N SER A 387 6.72 -9.97 -35.51
CA SER A 387 6.79 -10.52 -36.89
C SER A 387 8.15 -11.14 -37.22
N THR A 388 9.23 -10.60 -36.61
CA THR A 388 10.62 -11.11 -36.83
C THR A 388 10.98 -12.28 -35.90
N ALA A 389 10.20 -12.55 -34.87
CA ALA A 389 10.42 -13.71 -33.98
C ALA A 389 9.76 -15.01 -34.52
N HIS A 390 9.03 -14.92 -35.61
CA HIS A 390 8.37 -16.06 -36.29
C HIS A 390 9.06 -16.49 -37.58
N ASP A 391 10.09 -15.78 -38.02
CA ASP A 391 11.02 -16.18 -39.10
C ASP A 391 12.31 -16.75 -38.48
#